data_bd9608ddd371ffdbe408ea57d19adf56
#
_entry.id   bd9608ddd371ffdbe408ea57d19adf56
#
_cell.length_a   1.000
_cell.length_b   1.000
_cell.length_c   1.000
_cell.angle_alpha   90.00
_cell.angle_beta   90.00
_cell.angle_gamma   90.00
#
_symmetry.space_group_name_H-M   'P 1'
#
loop_
_entity.id
_entity.type
_entity.pdbx_description
1 polymer ?
#
loop_
_entity_poly.entity_id
_entity_poly.type
_entity_poly.pdbx_seq_one_letter_code
_entity_poly.pdbx_strand_id
1 'polypeptide(L)'
;MASRPAHDLLQRVFGYDDFRGPQQDIVEHVAAGHDALVLMPTGGGKSLCYQVPALLRDGVGIVISPLIALMQDQVEALRQLGVRAEYLNSTLDAETAARVERELLAGELDMLYVAPERLLTGRFLSLLSRSQIALFAIDEAHCVSQWGHDFRPEYRQLTVLHERWPEIPRIALTATADPPTQREIAERLDLAEARHFVSSFDRPNIRYTVVQKDNARKQLSDFLRSHRSEAGIVYCMSRRKVEETAEFLCTQGFNALPYHAGLPAEVRANNQRRFLREDGIVMCATIAFGMGIDKPDVRFVAHTDLPKSMEGYYQETGRAGRDGEAAEAWLCYGLGDVVLLKQMIEQSEASEERKQLERSKLDHLLGYCESMQCRRQVLLAGFGETYPKPCGNCDNCLTPPAAWDATIPAQKALSCVYRSGQRFGVGHLIDVLRGSENEKVKQQGHDKLSTYAIGRDLDARTWRSVFRQLVAASLLEVDSEGHGGLRLTDASRDVLTGRRQISMRRDAVSASTGRERSAQRTGLSVLPQDLALFNALRGLRAELAREQNVPAFVIFHDSTLRNIAEQRPTSLDELARVGGIGGTKLSRYGPRLVEIVREEG
;
A
#
# COMPACT_ATOMS: atom_id res chain seq x y z
N MET A 1 13.88 -19.39 30.40
CA MET A 1 13.09 -20.57 29.98
C MET A 1 11.57 -20.35 30.12
N ALA A 2 11.08 -19.12 30.00
CA ALA A 2 9.65 -18.78 30.16
C ALA A 2 8.91 -18.47 28.84
N SER A 3 9.54 -18.66 27.67
CA SER A 3 8.97 -18.26 26.36
C SER A 3 8.19 -19.36 25.63
N ARG A 4 8.01 -20.53 26.23
CA ARG A 4 7.42 -21.68 25.53
C ARG A 4 5.94 -21.58 25.16
N PRO A 5 5.01 -20.99 25.96
CA PRO A 5 3.59 -21.06 25.60
C PRO A 5 3.23 -20.32 24.30
N ALA A 6 3.84 -19.15 24.04
CA ALA A 6 3.58 -18.36 22.84
C ALA A 6 4.15 -19.04 21.59
N HIS A 7 5.35 -19.60 21.70
CA HIS A 7 6.01 -20.30 20.60
C HIS A 7 5.31 -21.64 20.27
N ASP A 8 4.93 -22.41 21.31
CA ASP A 8 4.19 -23.66 21.14
C ASP A 8 2.82 -23.41 20.47
N LEU A 9 2.15 -22.32 20.83
CA LEU A 9 0.87 -21.93 20.21
C LEU A 9 1.08 -21.48 18.77
N LEU A 10 2.13 -20.68 18.50
CA LEU A 10 2.48 -20.24 17.15
C LEU A 10 2.69 -21.44 16.21
N GLN A 11 3.46 -22.44 16.65
CA GLN A 11 3.73 -23.64 15.86
C GLN A 11 2.47 -24.50 15.71
N ARG A 12 1.77 -24.78 16.81
CA ARG A 12 0.60 -25.67 16.80
C ARG A 12 -0.56 -25.14 16.01
N VAL A 13 -0.89 -23.84 16.14
CA VAL A 13 -2.07 -23.23 15.49
C VAL A 13 -1.71 -22.67 14.13
N PHE A 14 -0.66 -21.85 14.05
CA PHE A 14 -0.32 -21.10 12.84
C PHE A 14 0.69 -21.83 11.94
N GLY A 15 1.41 -22.83 12.48
CA GLY A 15 2.40 -23.63 11.72
C GLY A 15 3.69 -22.86 11.42
N TYR A 16 4.04 -21.85 12.20
CA TYR A 16 5.30 -21.12 12.06
C TYR A 16 6.27 -21.53 13.16
N ASP A 17 7.54 -21.71 12.78
CA ASP A 17 8.59 -22.13 13.71
C ASP A 17 9.07 -21.01 14.61
N ASP A 18 9.08 -19.75 14.09
CA ASP A 18 9.59 -18.59 14.81
C ASP A 18 8.77 -17.31 14.55
N PHE A 19 8.79 -16.41 15.52
CA PHE A 19 8.30 -15.05 15.37
C PHE A 19 9.23 -14.20 14.51
N ARG A 20 8.69 -13.24 13.78
CA ARG A 20 9.45 -12.31 12.95
C ARG A 20 9.67 -10.98 13.66
N GLY A 21 10.92 -10.49 13.64
CA GLY A 21 11.27 -9.19 14.22
C GLY A 21 10.80 -9.06 15.67
N PRO A 22 10.07 -8.00 16.06
CA PRO A 22 9.65 -7.78 17.43
C PRO A 22 8.35 -8.51 17.83
N GLN A 23 7.80 -9.41 16.97
CA GLN A 23 6.52 -10.06 17.25
C GLN A 23 6.49 -10.80 18.59
N GLN A 24 7.58 -11.52 18.94
CA GLN A 24 7.67 -12.24 20.21
C GLN A 24 7.54 -11.30 21.39
N ASP A 25 8.32 -10.22 21.40
CA ASP A 25 8.30 -9.23 22.48
C ASP A 25 6.92 -8.58 22.64
N ILE A 26 6.25 -8.30 21.52
CA ILE A 26 4.89 -7.74 21.50
C ILE A 26 3.89 -8.74 22.08
N VAL A 27 3.94 -9.99 21.61
CA VAL A 27 3.03 -11.07 22.06
C VAL A 27 3.19 -11.30 23.55
N GLU A 28 4.43 -11.43 24.06
CA GLU A 28 4.72 -11.66 25.48
C GLU A 28 4.27 -10.47 26.34
N HIS A 29 4.48 -9.22 25.86
CA HIS A 29 4.08 -8.01 26.55
C HIS A 29 2.55 -7.91 26.72
N VAL A 30 1.81 -8.15 25.64
CA VAL A 30 0.34 -8.09 25.64
C VAL A 30 -0.25 -9.27 26.41
N ALA A 31 0.31 -10.48 26.26
CA ALA A 31 -0.10 -11.65 27.03
C ALA A 31 0.09 -11.47 28.54
N ALA A 32 1.10 -10.70 28.97
CA ALA A 32 1.32 -10.32 30.35
C ALA A 32 0.31 -9.28 30.90
N GLY A 33 -0.57 -8.74 30.04
CA GLY A 33 -1.62 -7.79 30.45
C GLY A 33 -1.25 -6.31 30.29
N HIS A 34 -0.27 -5.99 29.46
CA HIS A 34 0.19 -4.62 29.24
C HIS A 34 -0.28 -4.04 27.92
N ASP A 35 -0.55 -2.74 27.91
CA ASP A 35 -0.92 -1.97 26.71
C ASP A 35 0.26 -1.81 25.75
N ALA A 36 -0.02 -1.84 24.43
CA ALA A 36 0.98 -1.68 23.39
C ALA A 36 0.51 -0.80 22.23
N LEU A 37 1.41 0.04 21.70
CA LEU A 37 1.26 0.70 20.42
C LEU A 37 2.27 0.09 19.42
N VAL A 38 1.75 -0.50 18.33
CA VAL A 38 2.55 -1.29 17.39
C VAL A 38 2.52 -0.65 16.01
N LEU A 39 3.69 -0.24 15.54
CA LEU A 39 3.91 0.25 14.19
C LEU A 39 4.73 -0.78 13.41
N MET A 40 4.08 -1.46 12.46
CA MET A 40 4.71 -2.47 11.63
C MET A 40 4.23 -2.36 10.19
N PRO A 41 5.09 -2.60 9.19
CA PRO A 41 4.73 -2.49 7.79
C PRO A 41 3.58 -3.43 7.40
N THR A 42 2.88 -3.12 6.32
CA THR A 42 1.94 -4.07 5.72
C THR A 42 2.70 -5.34 5.30
N GLY A 43 2.13 -6.51 5.60
CA GLY A 43 2.81 -7.81 5.40
C GLY A 43 3.83 -8.17 6.50
N GLY A 44 4.02 -7.32 7.51
CA GLY A 44 4.89 -7.61 8.67
C GLY A 44 4.31 -8.60 9.68
N GLY A 45 3.08 -9.08 9.47
CA GLY A 45 2.43 -10.04 10.37
C GLY A 45 1.82 -9.41 11.63
N LYS A 46 1.29 -8.17 11.53
CA LYS A 46 0.61 -7.47 12.64
C LYS A 46 -0.48 -8.28 13.30
N SER A 47 -1.25 -9.07 12.53
CA SER A 47 -2.37 -9.84 13.07
C SER A 47 -1.94 -10.85 14.13
N LEU A 48 -0.78 -11.49 13.98
CA LEU A 48 -0.24 -12.41 14.99
C LEU A 48 0.03 -11.72 16.33
N CYS A 49 0.37 -10.42 16.32
CA CYS A 49 0.67 -9.66 17.53
C CYS A 49 -0.54 -9.51 18.49
N TYR A 50 -1.77 -9.68 17.99
CA TYR A 50 -2.96 -9.72 18.84
C TYR A 50 -3.66 -11.08 18.84
N GLN A 51 -3.54 -11.87 17.76
CA GLN A 51 -4.16 -13.19 17.69
C GLN A 51 -3.54 -14.18 18.67
N VAL A 52 -2.20 -14.24 18.74
CA VAL A 52 -1.51 -15.14 19.66
C VAL A 52 -1.78 -14.79 21.13
N PRO A 53 -1.64 -13.53 21.60
CA PRO A 53 -1.97 -13.22 22.99
C PRO A 53 -3.46 -13.37 23.32
N ALA A 54 -4.38 -13.15 22.36
CA ALA A 54 -5.80 -13.42 22.57
C ALA A 54 -6.08 -14.91 22.87
N LEU A 55 -5.36 -15.81 22.18
CA LEU A 55 -5.48 -17.26 22.38
C LEU A 55 -4.71 -17.78 23.62
N LEU A 56 -3.80 -16.98 24.19
CA LEU A 56 -3.05 -17.32 25.41
C LEU A 56 -3.75 -16.89 26.68
N ARG A 57 -4.61 -15.88 26.61
CA ARG A 57 -5.33 -15.30 27.76
C ARG A 57 -6.74 -15.89 27.83
N ASP A 58 -7.28 -15.91 29.04
CA ASP A 58 -8.66 -16.37 29.25
C ASP A 58 -9.66 -15.32 28.74
N GLY A 59 -10.66 -15.77 27.98
CA GLY A 59 -11.73 -14.93 27.42
C GLY A 59 -11.61 -14.74 25.90
N VAL A 60 -12.40 -13.82 25.37
CA VAL A 60 -12.47 -13.52 23.93
C VAL A 60 -11.59 -12.31 23.58
N GLY A 61 -10.80 -12.43 22.53
CA GLY A 61 -10.11 -11.28 21.92
C GLY A 61 -11.08 -10.44 21.08
N ILE A 62 -11.26 -9.16 21.45
CA ILE A 62 -12.12 -8.22 20.69
C ILE A 62 -11.24 -7.40 19.75
N VAL A 63 -11.45 -7.58 18.43
CA VAL A 63 -10.69 -6.89 17.39
C VAL A 63 -11.56 -5.81 16.74
N ILE A 64 -11.20 -4.56 16.94
CA ILE A 64 -11.86 -3.41 16.33
C ILE A 64 -11.19 -3.15 14.98
N SER A 65 -11.94 -3.32 13.88
CA SER A 65 -11.44 -3.08 12.54
C SER A 65 -12.43 -2.23 11.73
N PRO A 66 -11.95 -1.26 10.93
CA PRO A 66 -12.82 -0.38 10.16
C PRO A 66 -13.32 -1.02 8.85
N LEU A 67 -12.91 -2.25 8.53
CA LEU A 67 -12.98 -2.82 7.20
C LEU A 67 -13.69 -4.17 7.18
N ILE A 68 -14.94 -4.15 6.71
CA ILE A 68 -15.81 -5.33 6.68
C ILE A 68 -15.17 -6.50 5.91
N ALA A 69 -14.60 -6.23 4.73
CA ALA A 69 -13.99 -7.27 3.91
C ALA A 69 -12.76 -7.91 4.60
N LEU A 70 -11.93 -7.09 5.27
CA LEU A 70 -10.78 -7.60 6.02
C LEU A 70 -11.20 -8.47 7.19
N MET A 71 -12.26 -8.08 7.92
CA MET A 71 -12.80 -8.90 9.00
C MET A 71 -13.19 -10.29 8.50
N GLN A 72 -13.90 -10.36 7.36
CA GLN A 72 -14.33 -11.63 6.77
C GLN A 72 -13.14 -12.51 6.40
N ASP A 73 -12.14 -11.97 5.72
CA ASP A 73 -10.93 -12.70 5.32
C ASP A 73 -10.13 -13.19 6.55
N GLN A 74 -9.97 -12.35 7.58
CA GLN A 74 -9.27 -12.71 8.82
C GLN A 74 -10.01 -13.79 9.60
N VAL A 75 -11.33 -13.68 9.74
CA VAL A 75 -12.17 -14.68 10.43
C VAL A 75 -12.13 -16.01 9.69
N GLU A 76 -12.22 -15.99 8.35
CA GLU A 76 -12.16 -17.22 7.56
C GLU A 76 -10.80 -17.91 7.71
N ALA A 77 -9.70 -17.12 7.67
CA ALA A 77 -8.36 -17.65 7.89
C ALA A 77 -8.21 -18.30 9.29
N LEU A 78 -8.76 -17.67 10.33
CA LEU A 78 -8.72 -18.20 11.71
C LEU A 78 -9.54 -19.50 11.84
N ARG A 79 -10.74 -19.55 11.22
CA ARG A 79 -11.56 -20.77 11.19
C ARG A 79 -10.85 -21.95 10.52
N GLN A 80 -10.08 -21.69 9.44
CA GLN A 80 -9.25 -22.72 8.80
C GLN A 80 -8.15 -23.27 9.71
N LEU A 81 -7.73 -22.47 10.70
CA LEU A 81 -6.76 -22.86 11.72
C LEU A 81 -7.42 -23.52 12.94
N GLY A 82 -8.76 -23.66 12.96
CA GLY A 82 -9.51 -24.23 14.05
C GLY A 82 -9.80 -23.27 15.21
N VAL A 83 -9.57 -21.96 15.03
CA VAL A 83 -9.91 -20.91 15.99
C VAL A 83 -11.39 -20.54 15.86
N ARG A 84 -12.10 -20.43 16.97
CA ARG A 84 -13.52 -20.05 17.03
C ARG A 84 -13.66 -18.54 16.88
N ALA A 85 -13.62 -18.07 15.64
CA ALA A 85 -13.66 -16.66 15.30
C ALA A 85 -14.96 -16.28 14.59
N GLU A 86 -15.50 -15.12 14.93
CA GLU A 86 -16.71 -14.54 14.33
C GLU A 86 -16.52 -13.05 14.05
N TYR A 87 -17.43 -12.44 13.30
CA TYR A 87 -17.46 -10.99 13.10
C TYR A 87 -18.85 -10.40 13.28
N LEU A 88 -18.92 -9.13 13.69
CA LEU A 88 -20.15 -8.34 13.81
C LEU A 88 -19.98 -7.00 13.10
N ASN A 89 -20.75 -6.80 12.03
CA ASN A 89 -20.78 -5.57 11.26
C ASN A 89 -22.20 -5.27 10.72
N SER A 90 -22.36 -4.22 9.94
CA SER A 90 -23.65 -3.77 9.41
C SER A 90 -24.22 -4.63 8.27
N THR A 91 -23.46 -5.58 7.74
CA THR A 91 -23.91 -6.44 6.61
C THR A 91 -24.59 -7.72 7.06
N LEU A 92 -24.49 -8.08 8.34
CA LEU A 92 -25.12 -9.28 8.88
C LEU A 92 -26.63 -9.07 9.04
N ASP A 93 -27.39 -10.12 8.73
CA ASP A 93 -28.80 -10.19 9.10
C ASP A 93 -28.98 -10.31 10.63
N ALA A 94 -30.19 -10.02 11.10
CA ALA A 94 -30.50 -9.99 12.53
C ALA A 94 -30.35 -11.36 13.22
N GLU A 95 -30.63 -12.44 12.52
CA GLU A 95 -30.54 -13.79 13.05
C GLU A 95 -29.07 -14.21 13.27
N THR A 96 -28.23 -14.00 12.27
CA THR A 96 -26.79 -14.25 12.34
C THR A 96 -26.16 -13.40 13.44
N ALA A 97 -26.48 -12.09 13.51
CA ALA A 97 -25.94 -11.22 14.55
C ALA A 97 -26.36 -11.68 15.95
N ALA A 98 -27.63 -12.10 16.15
CA ALA A 98 -28.12 -12.63 17.43
C ALA A 98 -27.46 -13.97 17.80
N ARG A 99 -27.11 -14.81 16.83
CA ARG A 99 -26.35 -16.05 17.05
C ARG A 99 -24.98 -15.74 17.60
N VAL A 100 -24.23 -14.86 16.94
CA VAL A 100 -22.87 -14.46 17.37
C VAL A 100 -22.87 -13.80 18.75
N GLU A 101 -23.89 -12.97 19.06
CA GLU A 101 -24.05 -12.36 20.40
C GLU A 101 -24.28 -13.44 21.49
N ARG A 102 -25.02 -14.52 21.18
CA ARG A 102 -25.23 -15.64 22.12
C ARG A 102 -23.96 -16.45 22.33
N GLU A 103 -23.22 -16.77 21.25
CA GLU A 103 -21.94 -17.49 21.32
C GLU A 103 -20.89 -16.71 22.14
N LEU A 104 -20.87 -15.37 21.98
CA LEU A 104 -20.03 -14.48 22.80
C LEU A 104 -20.36 -14.60 24.29
N LEU A 105 -21.66 -14.52 24.65
CA LEU A 105 -22.10 -14.64 26.06
C LEU A 105 -21.89 -16.04 26.64
N ALA A 106 -21.93 -17.07 25.80
CA ALA A 106 -21.69 -18.46 26.21
C ALA A 106 -20.17 -18.76 26.38
N GLY A 107 -19.26 -17.84 25.99
CA GLY A 107 -17.82 -18.08 26.04
C GLY A 107 -17.34 -19.08 24.97
N GLU A 108 -18.10 -19.21 23.88
CA GLU A 108 -17.81 -20.15 22.79
C GLU A 108 -16.89 -19.55 21.72
N LEU A 109 -16.55 -18.27 21.83
CA LEU A 109 -15.66 -17.57 20.89
C LEU A 109 -14.26 -17.35 21.48
N ASP A 110 -13.24 -17.57 20.67
CA ASP A 110 -11.85 -17.20 20.97
C ASP A 110 -11.57 -15.76 20.49
N MET A 111 -12.16 -15.36 19.36
CA MET A 111 -11.98 -14.02 18.80
C MET A 111 -13.27 -13.48 18.17
N LEU A 112 -13.51 -12.19 18.36
CA LEU A 112 -14.62 -11.47 17.74
C LEU A 112 -14.13 -10.19 17.07
N TYR A 113 -14.28 -10.11 15.75
CA TYR A 113 -14.04 -8.90 14.98
C TYR A 113 -15.28 -8.03 14.95
N VAL A 114 -15.15 -6.74 15.27
CA VAL A 114 -16.30 -5.83 15.35
C VAL A 114 -16.01 -4.49 14.68
N ALA A 115 -17.00 -3.97 13.95
CA ALA A 115 -16.94 -2.63 13.39
C ALA A 115 -17.06 -1.58 14.51
N PRO A 116 -16.31 -0.45 14.45
CA PRO A 116 -16.32 0.56 15.50
C PRO A 116 -17.71 1.11 15.78
N GLU A 117 -18.54 1.31 14.76
CA GLU A 117 -19.92 1.81 14.89
C GLU A 117 -20.79 0.82 15.67
N ARG A 118 -20.56 -0.48 15.49
CA ARG A 118 -21.28 -1.54 16.23
C ARG A 118 -20.81 -1.62 17.67
N LEU A 119 -19.49 -1.56 17.87
CA LEU A 119 -18.87 -1.60 19.20
C LEU A 119 -19.42 -0.52 20.12
N LEU A 120 -19.54 0.71 19.62
CA LEU A 120 -19.94 1.88 20.39
C LEU A 120 -21.44 1.96 20.74
N THR A 121 -22.24 1.02 20.26
CA THR A 121 -23.65 0.96 20.67
C THR A 121 -23.78 0.60 22.14
N GLY A 122 -24.65 1.31 22.89
CA GLY A 122 -24.88 1.04 24.32
C GLY A 122 -25.29 -0.41 24.59
N ARG A 123 -26.05 -1.04 23.66
CA ARG A 123 -26.42 -2.47 23.73
C ARG A 123 -25.19 -3.37 23.69
N PHE A 124 -24.27 -3.13 22.75
CA PHE A 124 -23.09 -3.98 22.60
C PHE A 124 -22.08 -3.77 23.72
N LEU A 125 -21.86 -2.53 24.17
CA LEU A 125 -21.04 -2.27 25.37
C LEU A 125 -21.59 -2.97 26.63
N SER A 126 -22.94 -3.03 26.79
CA SER A 126 -23.57 -3.79 27.88
C SER A 126 -23.41 -5.30 27.72
N LEU A 127 -23.35 -5.80 26.47
CA LEU A 127 -23.07 -7.21 26.20
C LEU A 127 -21.62 -7.56 26.60
N LEU A 128 -20.64 -6.74 26.21
CA LEU A 128 -19.24 -6.91 26.56
C LEU A 128 -19.00 -6.91 28.08
N SER A 129 -19.75 -6.08 28.84
CA SER A 129 -19.64 -6.07 30.32
C SER A 129 -20.07 -7.38 31.00
N ARG A 130 -20.71 -8.27 30.24
CA ARG A 130 -21.15 -9.61 30.71
C ARG A 130 -20.27 -10.72 30.14
N SER A 131 -19.30 -10.41 29.33
CA SER A 131 -18.40 -11.36 28.67
C SER A 131 -17.01 -11.31 29.31
N GLN A 132 -16.30 -12.41 29.33
CA GLN A 132 -14.90 -12.45 29.71
C GLN A 132 -14.05 -12.02 28.51
N ILE A 133 -13.28 -10.95 28.67
CA ILE A 133 -12.49 -10.35 27.59
C ILE A 133 -10.99 -10.60 27.84
N ALA A 134 -10.31 -11.15 26.84
CA ALA A 134 -8.89 -11.43 26.88
C ALA A 134 -8.06 -10.15 26.61
N LEU A 135 -8.40 -9.40 25.55
CA LEU A 135 -7.78 -8.15 25.14
C LEU A 135 -8.67 -7.35 24.18
N PHE A 136 -8.34 -6.08 23.98
CA PHE A 136 -8.83 -5.27 22.88
C PHE A 136 -7.72 -5.01 21.87
N ALA A 137 -7.94 -5.33 20.60
CA ALA A 137 -7.05 -5.00 19.49
C ALA A 137 -7.70 -3.91 18.62
N ILE A 138 -7.04 -2.76 18.50
CA ILE A 138 -7.48 -1.63 17.67
C ILE A 138 -6.65 -1.64 16.40
N ASP A 139 -7.19 -2.27 15.35
CA ASP A 139 -6.53 -2.36 14.05
C ASP A 139 -6.73 -1.06 13.27
N GLU A 140 -5.78 -0.77 12.37
CA GLU A 140 -5.71 0.49 11.59
C GLU A 140 -5.86 1.74 12.48
N ALA A 141 -5.13 1.77 13.60
CA ALA A 141 -5.22 2.81 14.61
C ALA A 141 -4.99 4.25 14.07
N HIS A 142 -4.35 4.39 12.89
CA HIS A 142 -4.21 5.69 12.23
C HIS A 142 -5.54 6.34 11.86
N CYS A 143 -6.65 5.57 11.83
CA CYS A 143 -8.00 6.10 11.62
C CYS A 143 -8.46 7.06 12.73
N VAL A 144 -7.80 7.09 13.89
CA VAL A 144 -8.08 8.04 14.97
C VAL A 144 -7.64 9.46 14.60
N SER A 145 -6.62 9.58 13.74
CA SER A 145 -6.02 10.86 13.39
C SER A 145 -6.85 11.61 12.34
N GLN A 146 -7.29 12.80 12.71
CA GLN A 146 -7.99 13.69 11.75
C GLN A 146 -7.05 14.23 10.65
N TRP A 147 -5.75 14.12 10.84
CA TRP A 147 -4.71 14.45 9.88
C TRP A 147 -4.31 13.26 8.99
N GLY A 148 -4.77 12.06 9.37
CA GLY A 148 -4.59 10.83 8.62
C GLY A 148 -5.34 10.83 7.27
N HIS A 149 -4.99 9.91 6.41
CA HIS A 149 -5.60 9.75 5.09
C HIS A 149 -6.98 9.03 5.14
N ASP A 150 -7.32 8.39 6.29
CA ASP A 150 -8.58 7.65 6.50
C ASP A 150 -9.15 7.92 7.89
N PHE A 151 -9.43 9.18 8.18
CA PHE A 151 -10.01 9.58 9.46
C PHE A 151 -11.42 9.02 9.64
N ARG A 152 -11.67 8.41 10.83
CA ARG A 152 -12.98 7.91 11.25
C ARG A 152 -13.34 8.45 12.64
N PRO A 153 -14.43 9.23 12.75
CA PRO A 153 -14.84 9.85 14.01
C PRO A 153 -15.06 8.86 15.16
N GLU A 154 -15.50 7.64 14.84
CA GLU A 154 -15.77 6.56 15.79
C GLU A 154 -14.51 6.13 16.54
N TYR A 155 -13.33 6.16 15.86
CA TYR A 155 -12.07 5.76 16.50
C TYR A 155 -11.69 6.66 17.68
N ARG A 156 -12.12 7.94 17.70
CA ARG A 156 -11.89 8.84 18.83
C ARG A 156 -12.68 8.48 20.07
N GLN A 157 -13.76 7.73 19.93
CA GLN A 157 -14.60 7.31 21.04
C GLN A 157 -14.12 5.99 21.66
N LEU A 158 -13.06 5.37 21.13
CA LEU A 158 -12.52 4.09 21.63
C LEU A 158 -11.82 4.24 23.00
N THR A 159 -11.60 5.43 23.52
CA THR A 159 -11.19 5.68 24.91
C THR A 159 -12.16 5.03 25.91
N VAL A 160 -13.44 4.88 25.55
CA VAL A 160 -14.44 4.17 26.35
C VAL A 160 -14.00 2.76 26.77
N LEU A 161 -13.11 2.12 25.99
CA LEU A 161 -12.58 0.80 26.31
C LEU A 161 -11.71 0.84 27.55
N HIS A 162 -10.84 1.85 27.69
CA HIS A 162 -10.03 2.03 28.90
C HIS A 162 -10.87 2.46 30.08
N GLU A 163 -11.81 3.38 29.89
CA GLU A 163 -12.69 3.87 30.94
C GLU A 163 -13.52 2.74 31.59
N ARG A 164 -13.99 1.77 30.79
CA ARG A 164 -14.84 0.67 31.27
C ARG A 164 -14.09 -0.59 31.69
N TRP A 165 -12.94 -0.85 31.08
CA TRP A 165 -12.14 -2.07 31.30
C TRP A 165 -10.65 -1.72 31.45
N PRO A 166 -10.26 -0.96 32.52
CA PRO A 166 -8.89 -0.49 32.68
C PRO A 166 -7.87 -1.64 32.87
N GLU A 167 -8.33 -2.82 33.34
CA GLU A 167 -7.47 -3.99 33.57
C GLU A 167 -7.29 -4.88 32.33
N ILE A 168 -8.03 -4.61 31.24
CA ILE A 168 -7.94 -5.39 30.01
C ILE A 168 -6.92 -4.73 29.08
N PRO A 169 -5.86 -5.46 28.65
CA PRO A 169 -4.83 -4.88 27.80
C PRO A 169 -5.38 -4.49 26.44
N ARG A 170 -4.86 -3.37 25.95
CA ARG A 170 -5.18 -2.83 24.62
C ARG A 170 -3.91 -2.85 23.76
N ILE A 171 -4.08 -3.30 22.54
CA ILE A 171 -3.04 -3.21 21.52
C ILE A 171 -3.57 -2.41 20.33
N ALA A 172 -2.95 -1.27 20.04
CA ALA A 172 -3.24 -0.47 18.86
C ALA A 172 -2.20 -0.74 17.77
N LEU A 173 -2.66 -1.02 16.54
CA LEU A 173 -1.76 -1.42 15.46
C LEU A 173 -2.01 -0.56 14.21
N THR A 174 -0.92 -0.17 13.55
CA THR A 174 -0.99 0.50 12.25
C THR A 174 0.22 0.17 11.38
N ALA A 175 0.02 0.27 10.05
CA ALA A 175 1.10 0.12 9.07
C ALA A 175 1.71 1.47 8.66
N THR A 176 1.01 2.56 8.88
CA THR A 176 1.35 3.88 8.35
C THR A 176 1.04 4.95 9.40
N ALA A 177 2.07 5.48 10.01
CA ALA A 177 1.96 6.66 10.86
C ALA A 177 3.29 7.41 10.86
N ASP A 178 3.26 8.65 10.41
CA ASP A 178 4.36 9.58 10.59
C ASP A 178 4.47 10.00 12.08
N PRO A 179 5.58 10.61 12.53
CA PRO A 179 5.76 10.95 13.93
C PRO A 179 4.64 11.82 14.55
N PRO A 180 4.03 12.79 13.84
CA PRO A 180 2.84 13.49 14.34
C PRO A 180 1.63 12.57 14.55
N THR A 181 1.33 11.70 13.59
CA THR A 181 0.23 10.73 13.69
C THR A 181 0.44 9.73 14.82
N GLN A 182 1.68 9.25 15.05
CA GLN A 182 2.00 8.37 16.16
C GLN A 182 1.65 9.00 17.51
N ARG A 183 2.01 10.28 17.71
CA ARG A 183 1.67 11.03 18.94
C ARG A 183 0.17 11.18 19.10
N GLU A 184 -0.55 11.54 18.02
CA GLU A 184 -2.01 11.67 18.08
C GLU A 184 -2.70 10.33 18.40
N ILE A 185 -2.21 9.19 17.85
CA ILE A 185 -2.72 7.86 18.21
C ILE A 185 -2.54 7.61 19.71
N ALA A 186 -1.34 7.81 20.24
CA ALA A 186 -1.05 7.59 21.64
C ALA A 186 -1.92 8.46 22.57
N GLU A 187 -2.05 9.76 22.26
CA GLU A 187 -2.87 10.70 23.01
C GLU A 187 -4.38 10.38 22.92
N ARG A 188 -4.89 10.14 21.71
CA ARG A 188 -6.33 9.95 21.47
C ARG A 188 -6.86 8.60 21.94
N LEU A 189 -6.02 7.58 21.98
CA LEU A 189 -6.40 6.26 22.49
C LEU A 189 -5.98 6.03 23.95
N ASP A 190 -5.46 7.06 24.60
CA ASP A 190 -4.95 6.98 25.99
C ASP A 190 -3.92 5.84 26.14
N LEU A 191 -2.93 5.83 25.23
CA LEU A 191 -1.82 4.88 25.15
C LEU A 191 -0.46 5.58 25.34
N ALA A 192 -0.42 6.76 25.97
CA ALA A 192 0.83 7.50 26.18
C ALA A 192 1.84 6.72 27.03
N GLU A 193 1.36 5.97 28.03
CA GLU A 193 2.17 5.13 28.91
C GLU A 193 2.38 3.69 28.36
N ALA A 194 1.74 3.35 27.23
CA ALA A 194 1.90 2.05 26.61
C ALA A 194 3.31 1.87 26.04
N ARG A 195 3.79 0.64 25.97
CA ARG A 195 5.06 0.37 25.28
C ARG A 195 4.88 0.52 23.77
N HIS A 196 5.74 1.34 23.15
CA HIS A 196 5.75 1.56 21.72
C HIS A 196 6.72 0.60 21.04
N PHE A 197 6.23 -0.18 20.11
CA PHE A 197 7.01 -1.09 19.26
C PHE A 197 7.00 -0.55 17.83
N VAL A 198 8.14 -0.05 17.39
CA VAL A 198 8.28 0.49 16.05
C VAL A 198 9.22 -0.41 15.25
N SER A 199 8.68 -1.10 14.25
CA SER A 199 9.47 -1.87 13.30
C SER A 199 9.89 -1.00 12.11
N SER A 200 10.96 -1.41 11.43
CA SER A 200 11.31 -0.79 10.15
C SER A 200 10.14 -0.87 9.16
N PHE A 201 9.90 0.25 8.46
CA PHE A 201 8.95 0.32 7.36
C PHE A 201 9.52 -0.25 6.06
N ASP A 202 10.74 -0.78 6.07
CA ASP A 202 11.37 -1.33 4.88
C ASP A 202 10.64 -2.56 4.34
N ARG A 203 10.47 -2.58 3.02
CA ARG A 203 9.96 -3.70 2.24
C ARG A 203 11.01 -4.07 1.19
N PRO A 204 12.06 -4.84 1.59
CA PRO A 204 13.22 -5.10 0.74
C PRO A 204 12.86 -5.85 -0.55
N ASN A 205 11.78 -6.60 -0.55
CA ASN A 205 11.28 -7.35 -1.70
C ASN A 205 10.55 -6.48 -2.74
N ILE A 206 10.19 -5.22 -2.44
CA ILE A 206 9.53 -4.33 -3.39
C ILE A 206 10.57 -3.50 -4.14
N ARG A 207 10.56 -3.56 -5.45
CA ARG A 207 11.37 -2.72 -6.34
C ARG A 207 10.59 -1.45 -6.71
N TYR A 208 11.13 -0.28 -6.38
CA TYR A 208 10.50 1.00 -6.68
C TYR A 208 11.05 1.59 -7.99
N THR A 209 10.14 1.99 -8.89
CA THR A 209 10.46 2.62 -10.18
C THR A 209 9.55 3.81 -10.41
N VAL A 210 10.13 4.98 -10.72
CA VAL A 210 9.38 6.21 -11.05
C VAL A 210 9.73 6.63 -12.47
N VAL A 211 8.72 6.78 -13.32
CA VAL A 211 8.89 7.19 -14.73
C VAL A 211 8.11 8.47 -15.03
N GLN A 212 8.68 9.30 -15.91
CA GLN A 212 8.00 10.48 -16.40
C GLN A 212 6.88 10.08 -17.36
N LYS A 213 5.68 10.64 -17.16
CA LYS A 213 4.52 10.42 -18.00
C LYS A 213 4.71 11.08 -19.37
N ASP A 214 4.62 10.28 -20.41
CA ASP A 214 4.56 10.72 -21.80
C ASP A 214 3.31 10.09 -22.46
N ASN A 215 3.30 8.78 -22.66
CA ASN A 215 2.14 8.01 -23.06
C ASN A 215 1.84 6.93 -22.02
N ALA A 216 1.02 7.27 -21.02
CA ALA A 216 0.76 6.40 -19.86
C ALA A 216 0.25 5.01 -20.26
N ARG A 217 -0.62 4.90 -21.29
CA ARG A 217 -1.16 3.61 -21.74
C ARG A 217 -0.06 2.74 -22.34
N LYS A 218 0.79 3.30 -23.19
CA LYS A 218 1.92 2.57 -23.78
C LYS A 218 2.93 2.19 -22.71
N GLN A 219 3.28 3.13 -21.82
CA GLN A 219 4.24 2.89 -20.74
C GLN A 219 3.75 1.80 -19.77
N LEU A 220 2.44 1.80 -19.42
CA LEU A 220 1.81 0.74 -18.64
C LEU A 220 1.86 -0.61 -19.37
N SER A 221 1.48 -0.64 -20.66
CA SER A 221 1.53 -1.87 -21.45
C SER A 221 2.96 -2.43 -21.53
N ASP A 222 3.96 -1.57 -21.73
CA ASP A 222 5.38 -1.97 -21.77
C ASP A 222 5.84 -2.53 -20.42
N PHE A 223 5.42 -1.94 -19.29
CA PHE A 223 5.67 -2.43 -17.95
C PHE A 223 5.03 -3.80 -17.72
N LEU A 224 3.77 -3.97 -18.09
CA LEU A 224 3.01 -5.20 -17.85
C LEU A 224 3.44 -6.38 -18.72
N ARG A 225 4.25 -6.21 -19.75
CA ARG A 225 4.74 -7.33 -20.59
C ARG A 225 5.46 -8.40 -19.79
N SER A 226 6.16 -8.02 -18.73
CA SER A 226 6.86 -8.94 -17.82
C SER A 226 5.95 -9.58 -16.77
N HIS A 227 4.67 -9.17 -16.69
CA HIS A 227 3.71 -9.56 -15.66
C HIS A 227 2.45 -10.27 -16.21
N ARG A 228 2.54 -10.92 -17.38
CA ARG A 228 1.36 -11.41 -18.12
C ARG A 228 0.44 -12.38 -17.37
N SER A 229 1.00 -13.18 -16.47
CA SER A 229 0.27 -14.19 -15.69
C SER A 229 0.23 -13.87 -14.19
N GLU A 230 0.62 -12.68 -13.82
CA GLU A 230 0.77 -12.27 -12.42
C GLU A 230 -0.41 -11.39 -11.98
N ALA A 231 -0.83 -11.56 -10.74
CA ALA A 231 -1.81 -10.68 -10.13
C ALA A 231 -1.21 -9.31 -9.80
N GLY A 232 -1.95 -8.24 -10.08
CA GLY A 232 -1.47 -6.89 -9.81
C GLY A 232 -2.59 -5.86 -9.68
N ILE A 233 -2.22 -4.67 -9.22
CA ILE A 233 -3.15 -3.54 -9.05
C ILE A 233 -2.65 -2.36 -9.86
N VAL A 234 -3.56 -1.73 -10.62
CA VAL A 234 -3.30 -0.49 -11.38
C VAL A 234 -4.16 0.62 -10.81
N TYR A 235 -3.55 1.57 -10.11
CA TYR A 235 -4.25 2.73 -9.56
C TYR A 235 -4.39 3.84 -10.57
N CYS A 236 -5.63 4.35 -10.69
CA CYS A 236 -6.00 5.49 -11.52
C CYS A 236 -6.75 6.54 -10.68
N MET A 237 -6.57 7.82 -11.01
CA MET A 237 -7.15 8.91 -10.23
C MET A 237 -8.68 9.02 -10.36
N SER A 238 -9.26 8.64 -11.50
CA SER A 238 -10.70 8.81 -11.76
C SER A 238 -11.39 7.52 -12.17
N ARG A 239 -12.71 7.43 -11.87
CA ARG A 239 -13.58 6.31 -12.23
C ARG A 239 -13.51 6.00 -13.73
N ARG A 240 -13.62 7.03 -14.56
CA ARG A 240 -13.54 6.91 -16.02
C ARG A 240 -12.20 6.32 -16.48
N LYS A 241 -11.06 6.80 -15.93
CA LYS A 241 -9.74 6.23 -16.26
C LYS A 241 -9.61 4.77 -15.81
N VAL A 242 -10.24 4.37 -14.71
CA VAL A 242 -10.27 2.97 -14.26
C VAL A 242 -10.92 2.08 -15.31
N GLU A 243 -12.12 2.46 -15.78
CA GLU A 243 -12.85 1.70 -16.79
C GLU A 243 -12.09 1.65 -18.13
N GLU A 244 -11.63 2.81 -18.64
CA GLU A 244 -10.84 2.90 -19.86
C GLU A 244 -9.52 2.09 -19.78
N THR A 245 -8.88 2.04 -18.62
CA THR A 245 -7.63 1.28 -18.44
C THR A 245 -7.90 -0.22 -18.39
N ALA A 246 -8.96 -0.65 -17.69
CA ALA A 246 -9.35 -2.06 -17.66
C ALA A 246 -9.72 -2.57 -19.06
N GLU A 247 -10.54 -1.82 -19.79
CA GLU A 247 -10.90 -2.14 -21.17
C GLU A 247 -9.66 -2.22 -22.08
N PHE A 248 -8.79 -1.22 -22.02
CA PHE A 248 -7.53 -1.22 -22.78
C PHE A 248 -6.68 -2.46 -22.47
N LEU A 249 -6.49 -2.82 -21.19
CA LEU A 249 -5.70 -3.99 -20.82
C LEU A 249 -6.34 -5.30 -21.29
N CYS A 250 -7.67 -5.40 -21.26
CA CYS A 250 -8.38 -6.54 -21.86
C CYS A 250 -8.09 -6.69 -23.36
N THR A 251 -8.03 -5.57 -24.13
CA THR A 251 -7.66 -5.62 -25.55
C THR A 251 -6.21 -6.05 -25.79
N GLN A 252 -5.34 -5.90 -24.77
CA GLN A 252 -3.94 -6.37 -24.79
C GLN A 252 -3.77 -7.82 -24.29
N GLY A 253 -4.87 -8.50 -23.97
CA GLY A 253 -4.89 -9.90 -23.55
C GLY A 253 -4.62 -10.11 -22.06
N PHE A 254 -4.79 -9.08 -21.22
CA PHE A 254 -4.77 -9.21 -19.76
C PHE A 254 -6.19 -9.50 -19.23
N ASN A 255 -6.27 -10.25 -18.12
CA ASN A 255 -7.53 -10.41 -17.40
C ASN A 255 -7.70 -9.22 -16.44
N ALA A 256 -8.20 -8.09 -16.93
CA ALA A 256 -8.32 -6.85 -16.17
C ALA A 256 -9.76 -6.59 -15.72
N LEU A 257 -9.94 -6.14 -14.47
CA LEU A 257 -11.22 -5.85 -13.85
C LEU A 257 -11.24 -4.42 -13.30
N PRO A 258 -12.32 -3.64 -13.50
CA PRO A 258 -12.47 -2.31 -12.92
C PRO A 258 -12.99 -2.39 -11.48
N TYR A 259 -12.52 -1.46 -10.61
CA TYR A 259 -13.04 -1.29 -9.26
C TYR A 259 -13.05 0.18 -8.82
N HIS A 260 -14.22 0.72 -8.55
CA HIS A 260 -14.39 2.07 -7.99
C HIS A 260 -15.77 2.22 -7.33
N ALA A 261 -15.94 3.22 -6.48
CA ALA A 261 -17.15 3.44 -5.69
C ALA A 261 -18.44 3.68 -6.53
N GLY A 262 -18.29 4.07 -7.81
CA GLY A 262 -19.42 4.29 -8.72
C GLY A 262 -19.99 3.01 -9.36
N LEU A 263 -19.31 1.87 -9.22
CA LEU A 263 -19.85 0.58 -9.71
C LEU A 263 -20.95 0.07 -8.77
N PRO A 264 -21.94 -0.68 -9.30
CA PRO A 264 -22.91 -1.39 -8.47
C PRO A 264 -22.23 -2.27 -7.41
N ALA A 265 -22.83 -2.37 -6.22
CA ALA A 265 -22.26 -3.12 -5.11
C ALA A 265 -21.97 -4.59 -5.46
N GLU A 266 -22.87 -5.22 -6.21
CA GLU A 266 -22.72 -6.60 -6.69
C GLU A 266 -21.51 -6.78 -7.62
N VAL A 267 -21.31 -5.84 -8.56
CA VAL A 267 -20.17 -5.86 -9.48
C VAL A 267 -18.87 -5.68 -8.71
N ARG A 268 -18.82 -4.75 -7.74
CA ARG A 268 -17.65 -4.55 -6.87
C ARG A 268 -17.32 -5.81 -6.08
N ALA A 269 -18.32 -6.39 -5.43
CA ALA A 269 -18.15 -7.62 -4.64
C ALA A 269 -17.68 -8.79 -5.52
N ASN A 270 -18.23 -8.93 -6.72
CA ASN A 270 -17.83 -9.98 -7.66
C ASN A 270 -16.40 -9.78 -8.16
N ASN A 271 -16.03 -8.55 -8.58
CA ASN A 271 -14.67 -8.25 -9.07
C ASN A 271 -13.62 -8.43 -7.97
N GLN A 272 -13.91 -8.01 -6.73
CA GLN A 272 -13.05 -8.23 -5.58
C GLN A 272 -12.88 -9.73 -5.28
N ARG A 273 -13.98 -10.50 -5.28
CA ARG A 273 -13.95 -11.95 -5.08
C ARG A 273 -13.11 -12.65 -6.13
N ARG A 274 -13.27 -12.27 -7.41
CA ARG A 274 -12.47 -12.79 -8.51
C ARG A 274 -10.99 -12.47 -8.32
N PHE A 275 -10.65 -11.24 -7.98
CA PHE A 275 -9.26 -10.84 -7.71
C PHE A 275 -8.63 -11.67 -6.59
N LEU A 276 -9.36 -11.91 -5.50
CA LEU A 276 -8.85 -12.70 -4.37
C LEU A 276 -8.70 -14.19 -4.69
N ARG A 277 -9.56 -14.74 -5.57
CA ARG A 277 -9.64 -16.19 -5.82
C ARG A 277 -8.96 -16.66 -7.09
N GLU A 278 -8.91 -15.82 -8.12
CA GLU A 278 -8.34 -16.16 -9.42
C GLU A 278 -6.89 -15.66 -9.51
N ASP A 279 -6.07 -16.42 -10.22
CA ASP A 279 -4.68 -16.04 -10.52
C ASP A 279 -4.63 -15.11 -11.73
N GLY A 280 -3.58 -14.26 -11.81
CA GLY A 280 -3.31 -13.42 -12.98
C GLY A 280 -4.31 -12.30 -13.24
N ILE A 281 -5.14 -11.94 -12.27
CA ILE A 281 -6.07 -10.80 -12.38
C ILE A 281 -5.33 -9.47 -12.19
N VAL A 282 -5.56 -8.52 -13.09
CA VAL A 282 -5.13 -7.14 -12.95
C VAL A 282 -6.31 -6.29 -12.52
N MET A 283 -6.29 -5.80 -11.27
CA MET A 283 -7.33 -4.91 -10.78
C MET A 283 -7.01 -3.46 -11.13
N CYS A 284 -7.79 -2.85 -12.02
CA CYS A 284 -7.73 -1.41 -12.29
C CYS A 284 -8.65 -0.68 -11.31
N ALA A 285 -8.12 0.23 -10.49
CA ALA A 285 -8.91 0.77 -9.40
C ALA A 285 -8.61 2.24 -9.06
N THR A 286 -9.57 2.90 -8.42
CA THR A 286 -9.31 4.09 -7.62
C THR A 286 -8.82 3.69 -6.22
N ILE A 287 -8.45 4.67 -5.39
CA ILE A 287 -8.11 4.44 -3.96
C ILE A 287 -9.21 3.71 -3.18
N ALA A 288 -10.43 3.61 -3.71
CA ALA A 288 -11.52 2.84 -3.12
C ALA A 288 -11.23 1.31 -3.08
N PHE A 289 -10.33 0.82 -3.94
CA PHE A 289 -9.78 -0.53 -3.85
C PHE A 289 -8.51 -0.47 -3.01
N GLY A 290 -8.70 -0.39 -1.73
CA GLY A 290 -7.61 -0.09 -0.84
C GLY A 290 -7.64 -0.95 0.40
N MET A 291 -8.08 -0.40 1.49
CA MET A 291 -8.10 -1.07 2.78
C MET A 291 -8.89 -2.39 2.70
N GLY A 292 -8.37 -3.42 3.35
CA GLY A 292 -9.00 -4.74 3.38
C GLY A 292 -8.61 -5.71 2.26
N ILE A 293 -7.70 -5.34 1.35
CA ILE A 293 -7.17 -6.29 0.36
C ILE A 293 -5.90 -6.94 0.92
N ASP A 294 -6.01 -8.22 1.24
CA ASP A 294 -4.93 -9.02 1.83
C ASP A 294 -4.50 -10.21 0.95
N LYS A 295 -4.46 -10.01 -0.37
CA LYS A 295 -3.93 -11.00 -1.31
C LYS A 295 -2.40 -11.00 -1.24
N PRO A 296 -1.75 -12.11 -0.83
CA PRO A 296 -0.30 -12.15 -0.57
C PRO A 296 0.55 -12.11 -1.85
N ASP A 297 0.07 -12.67 -2.94
CA ASP A 297 0.76 -12.90 -4.21
C ASP A 297 0.57 -11.79 -5.25
N VAL A 298 0.28 -10.56 -4.83
CA VAL A 298 0.28 -9.39 -5.72
C VAL A 298 1.71 -9.08 -6.15
N ARG A 299 2.02 -9.25 -7.43
CA ARG A 299 3.39 -9.11 -7.95
C ARG A 299 3.73 -7.69 -8.36
N PHE A 300 2.75 -6.84 -8.62
CA PHE A 300 3.00 -5.44 -8.91
C PHE A 300 1.87 -4.52 -8.45
N VAL A 301 2.26 -3.28 -8.14
CA VAL A 301 1.35 -2.15 -7.97
C VAL A 301 1.82 -1.04 -8.90
N ALA A 302 0.97 -0.66 -9.86
CA ALA A 302 1.24 0.38 -10.83
C ALA A 302 0.36 1.60 -10.60
N HIS A 303 0.94 2.79 -10.64
CA HIS A 303 0.21 4.06 -10.59
C HIS A 303 0.31 4.75 -11.95
N THR A 304 -0.82 4.97 -12.60
CA THR A 304 -0.88 5.75 -13.85
C THR A 304 -1.04 7.24 -13.61
N ASP A 305 -1.28 7.63 -12.39
CA ASP A 305 -1.42 9.00 -11.92
C ASP A 305 -0.73 9.15 -10.56
N LEU A 306 -0.37 10.38 -10.19
CA LEU A 306 0.30 10.67 -8.91
C LEU A 306 -0.65 10.41 -7.74
N PRO A 307 -0.26 9.66 -6.69
CA PRO A 307 -0.99 9.56 -5.43
C PRO A 307 -1.07 10.91 -4.70
N LYS A 308 -1.95 11.01 -3.71
CA LYS A 308 -2.14 12.25 -2.95
C LYS A 308 -1.01 12.56 -1.97
N SER A 309 -0.35 11.53 -1.44
CA SER A 309 0.69 11.66 -0.41
C SER A 309 1.65 10.48 -0.43
N MET A 310 2.77 10.63 0.30
CA MET A 310 3.76 9.58 0.51
C MET A 310 3.17 8.39 1.29
N GLU A 311 2.36 8.67 2.30
CA GLU A 311 1.70 7.65 3.12
C GLU A 311 0.72 6.81 2.27
N GLY A 312 -0.09 7.49 1.45
CA GLY A 312 -0.99 6.81 0.50
C GLY A 312 -0.21 5.93 -0.48
N TYR A 313 0.86 6.47 -1.07
CA TYR A 313 1.73 5.72 -1.98
C TYR A 313 2.35 4.49 -1.30
N TYR A 314 2.87 4.65 -0.07
CA TYR A 314 3.43 3.54 0.70
C TYR A 314 2.38 2.47 1.02
N GLN A 315 1.19 2.87 1.46
CA GLN A 315 0.09 1.96 1.77
C GLN A 315 -0.39 1.19 0.54
N GLU A 316 -0.49 1.87 -0.62
CA GLU A 316 -0.91 1.26 -1.89
C GLU A 316 0.15 0.31 -2.43
N THR A 317 1.42 0.72 -2.46
CA THR A 317 2.54 -0.15 -2.89
C THR A 317 2.81 -1.29 -1.92
N GLY A 318 2.54 -1.10 -0.63
CA GLY A 318 2.66 -2.12 0.42
C GLY A 318 1.75 -3.33 0.24
N ARG A 319 0.77 -3.28 -0.69
CA ARG A 319 -0.07 -4.44 -1.06
C ARG A 319 0.70 -5.47 -1.87
N ALA A 320 1.79 -5.07 -2.53
CA ALA A 320 2.61 -5.97 -3.31
C ALA A 320 3.50 -6.86 -2.43
N GLY A 321 3.66 -8.12 -2.80
CA GLY A 321 4.61 -9.04 -2.21
C GLY A 321 4.47 -9.27 -0.71
N ARG A 322 3.25 -9.42 -0.20
CA ARG A 322 3.02 -9.69 1.24
C ARG A 322 3.52 -11.04 1.69
N ASP A 323 3.67 -11.96 0.77
CA ASP A 323 4.31 -13.28 0.95
C ASP A 323 5.84 -13.22 1.07
N GLY A 324 6.44 -12.02 0.92
CA GLY A 324 7.89 -11.81 0.95
C GLY A 324 8.58 -12.00 -0.40
N GLU A 325 7.86 -12.45 -1.42
CA GLU A 325 8.39 -12.64 -2.77
C GLU A 325 8.60 -11.30 -3.49
N ALA A 326 9.48 -11.32 -4.51
CA ALA A 326 9.77 -10.14 -5.31
C ALA A 326 8.52 -9.52 -5.92
N ALA A 327 8.39 -8.21 -5.79
CA ALA A 327 7.29 -7.43 -6.33
C ALA A 327 7.77 -6.07 -6.82
N GLU A 328 6.98 -5.43 -7.68
CA GLU A 328 7.34 -4.15 -8.29
C GLU A 328 6.30 -3.06 -7.98
N ALA A 329 6.78 -1.88 -7.59
CA ALA A 329 6.01 -0.65 -7.47
C ALA A 329 6.43 0.30 -8.60
N TRP A 330 5.52 0.55 -9.54
CA TRP A 330 5.77 1.40 -10.69
C TRP A 330 4.87 2.64 -10.64
N LEU A 331 5.48 3.82 -10.73
CA LEU A 331 4.78 5.11 -10.72
C LEU A 331 5.08 5.88 -11.99
N CYS A 332 4.02 6.22 -12.74
CA CYS A 332 4.07 7.06 -13.94
C CYS A 332 3.34 8.37 -13.65
N TYR A 333 4.08 9.49 -13.59
CA TYR A 333 3.48 10.78 -13.27
C TYR A 333 3.98 11.91 -14.18
N GLY A 334 3.18 12.96 -14.26
CA GLY A 334 3.49 14.18 -15.01
C GLY A 334 2.95 15.42 -14.33
N LEU A 335 3.37 16.60 -14.82
CA LEU A 335 2.95 17.86 -14.24
C LEU A 335 1.42 18.08 -14.28
N GLY A 336 0.73 17.48 -15.25
CA GLY A 336 -0.75 17.51 -15.31
C GLY A 336 -1.42 16.89 -14.10
N ASP A 337 -0.81 15.83 -13.51
CA ASP A 337 -1.33 15.19 -12.30
C ASP A 337 -1.19 16.13 -11.10
N VAL A 338 -0.06 16.86 -11.03
CA VAL A 338 0.21 17.84 -9.97
C VAL A 338 -0.80 18.99 -10.01
N VAL A 339 -1.05 19.52 -11.22
CA VAL A 339 -2.05 20.58 -11.43
C VAL A 339 -3.41 20.12 -10.95
N LEU A 340 -3.83 18.92 -11.37
CA LEU A 340 -5.14 18.39 -11.00
C LEU A 340 -5.27 18.14 -9.50
N LEU A 341 -4.25 17.59 -8.85
CA LEU A 341 -4.26 17.38 -7.39
C LEU A 341 -4.30 18.70 -6.62
N LYS A 342 -3.52 19.71 -7.02
CA LYS A 342 -3.57 21.04 -6.40
C LYS A 342 -4.95 21.69 -6.58
N GLN A 343 -5.56 21.58 -7.74
CA GLN A 343 -6.93 22.06 -7.96
C GLN A 343 -7.96 21.33 -7.08
N MET A 344 -7.84 20.00 -6.93
CA MET A 344 -8.73 19.24 -6.05
C MET A 344 -8.60 19.65 -4.58
N ILE A 345 -7.38 19.96 -4.11
CA ILE A 345 -7.13 20.45 -2.75
C ILE A 345 -7.84 21.82 -2.56
N GLU A 346 -7.64 22.76 -3.49
CA GLU A 346 -8.23 24.09 -3.40
C GLU A 346 -9.77 24.08 -3.44
N GLN A 347 -10.35 23.23 -4.30
CA GLN A 347 -11.80 23.11 -4.45
C GLN A 347 -12.47 22.32 -3.33
N SER A 348 -11.68 21.69 -2.44
CA SER A 348 -12.24 20.98 -1.30
C SER A 348 -12.86 21.94 -0.28
N GLU A 349 -13.88 21.47 0.46
CA GLU A 349 -14.52 22.20 1.56
C GLU A 349 -13.68 22.15 2.87
N ALA A 350 -12.46 21.65 2.81
CA ALA A 350 -11.57 21.52 3.96
C ALA A 350 -11.10 22.90 4.48
N SER A 351 -10.76 22.97 5.77
CA SER A 351 -10.17 24.18 6.36
C SER A 351 -8.83 24.51 5.69
N GLU A 352 -8.41 25.78 5.76
CA GLU A 352 -7.15 26.21 5.15
C GLU A 352 -5.93 25.48 5.75
N GLU A 353 -5.94 25.20 7.05
CA GLU A 353 -4.92 24.39 7.72
C GLU A 353 -4.84 22.97 7.10
N ARG A 354 -6.00 22.37 6.83
CA ARG A 354 -6.05 21.06 6.18
C ARG A 354 -5.53 21.11 4.74
N LYS A 355 -5.90 22.12 3.97
CA LYS A 355 -5.40 22.33 2.61
C LYS A 355 -3.88 22.53 2.60
N GLN A 356 -3.35 23.32 3.54
CA GLN A 356 -1.92 23.53 3.68
C GLN A 356 -1.17 22.21 3.97
N LEU A 357 -1.71 21.37 4.86
CA LEU A 357 -1.16 20.05 5.14
C LEU A 357 -1.17 19.16 3.89
N GLU A 358 -2.28 19.12 3.15
CA GLU A 358 -2.38 18.31 1.93
C GLU A 358 -1.44 18.80 0.83
N ARG A 359 -1.22 20.12 0.70
CA ARG A 359 -0.19 20.68 -0.19
C ARG A 359 1.21 20.23 0.24
N SER A 360 1.54 20.31 1.52
CA SER A 360 2.84 19.86 2.05
C SER A 360 3.08 18.37 1.81
N LYS A 361 2.08 17.52 2.02
CA LYS A 361 2.16 16.07 1.74
C LYS A 361 2.38 15.78 0.25
N LEU A 362 1.71 16.52 -0.63
CA LEU A 362 1.91 16.42 -2.07
C LEU A 362 3.33 16.84 -2.46
N ASP A 363 3.83 17.94 -1.91
CA ASP A 363 5.18 18.45 -2.19
C ASP A 363 6.27 17.47 -1.70
N HIS A 364 6.07 16.78 -0.56
CA HIS A 364 6.94 15.68 -0.12
C HIS A 364 6.97 14.53 -1.13
N LEU A 365 5.82 14.11 -1.66
CA LEU A 365 5.76 13.07 -2.68
C LEU A 365 6.45 13.51 -3.99
N LEU A 366 6.30 14.77 -4.37
CA LEU A 366 7.02 15.33 -5.53
C LEU A 366 8.54 15.32 -5.32
N GLY A 367 8.99 15.66 -4.11
CA GLY A 367 10.41 15.55 -3.71
C GLY A 367 10.94 14.12 -3.88
N TYR A 368 10.14 13.12 -3.46
CA TYR A 368 10.46 11.70 -3.69
C TYR A 368 10.57 11.38 -5.20
N CYS A 369 9.59 11.81 -5.99
CA CYS A 369 9.56 11.52 -7.42
C CYS A 369 10.74 12.12 -8.18
N GLU A 370 11.19 13.31 -7.80
CA GLU A 370 12.31 14.02 -8.47
C GLU A 370 13.68 13.77 -7.83
N SER A 371 13.72 13.06 -6.69
CA SER A 371 14.99 12.76 -6.02
C SER A 371 15.95 11.97 -6.90
N MET A 372 17.23 12.29 -6.81
CA MET A 372 18.36 11.52 -7.37
C MET A 372 18.88 10.47 -6.38
N GLN A 373 18.45 10.53 -5.11
CA GLN A 373 18.86 9.61 -4.07
C GLN A 373 18.12 8.26 -4.23
N CYS A 374 18.57 7.27 -3.47
CA CYS A 374 17.88 5.98 -3.39
C CYS A 374 16.40 6.18 -3.01
N ARG A 375 15.47 5.64 -3.82
CA ARG A 375 14.02 5.76 -3.57
C ARG A 375 13.63 5.28 -2.18
N ARG A 376 14.22 4.17 -1.72
CA ARG A 376 13.94 3.60 -0.41
C ARG A 376 14.40 4.50 0.72
N GLN A 377 15.58 5.11 0.62
CA GLN A 377 16.06 6.07 1.60
C GLN A 377 15.11 7.25 1.75
N VAL A 378 14.67 7.84 0.63
CA VAL A 378 13.74 8.98 0.65
C VAL A 378 12.36 8.57 1.18
N LEU A 379 11.86 7.41 0.79
CA LEU A 379 10.57 6.88 1.25
C LEU A 379 10.57 6.67 2.77
N LEU A 380 11.58 5.99 3.30
CA LEU A 380 11.70 5.69 4.73
C LEU A 380 11.97 6.94 5.58
N ALA A 381 12.74 7.90 5.05
CA ALA A 381 12.93 9.19 5.70
C ALA A 381 11.61 9.96 5.90
N GLY A 382 10.63 9.79 5.00
CA GLY A 382 9.27 10.34 5.15
C GLY A 382 8.51 9.81 6.36
N PHE A 383 8.89 8.62 6.85
CA PHE A 383 8.38 8.00 8.08
C PHE A 383 9.30 8.19 9.30
N GLY A 384 10.34 9.02 9.19
CA GLY A 384 11.30 9.26 10.25
C GLY A 384 12.37 8.17 10.41
N GLU A 385 12.46 7.23 9.45
CA GLU A 385 13.43 6.13 9.48
C GLU A 385 14.68 6.47 8.66
N THR A 386 15.86 6.29 9.26
CA THR A 386 17.14 6.46 8.56
C THR A 386 17.59 5.12 7.97
N TYR A 387 17.68 5.04 6.63
CA TYR A 387 18.18 3.85 5.94
C TYR A 387 19.67 4.03 5.59
N PRO A 388 20.58 3.19 6.11
CA PRO A 388 22.01 3.53 6.21
C PRO A 388 22.75 3.55 4.87
N LYS A 389 22.29 2.80 3.86
CA LYS A 389 22.95 2.67 2.55
C LYS A 389 21.96 2.56 1.40
N PRO A 390 22.34 2.89 0.15
CA PRO A 390 21.50 2.67 -1.02
C PRO A 390 21.01 1.21 -1.11
N CYS A 391 19.72 1.03 -1.48
CA CYS A 391 19.07 -0.27 -1.42
C CYS A 391 19.52 -1.27 -2.51
N GLY A 392 20.15 -0.81 -3.59
CA GLY A 392 20.53 -1.65 -4.73
C GLY A 392 19.36 -2.18 -5.57
N ASN A 393 18.10 -1.88 -5.19
CA ASN A 393 16.90 -2.46 -5.79
C ASN A 393 15.84 -1.41 -6.21
N CYS A 394 16.21 -0.16 -6.48
CA CYS A 394 15.31 0.85 -7.05
C CYS A 394 15.89 1.39 -8.37
N ASP A 395 15.07 2.11 -9.14
CA ASP A 395 15.49 2.71 -10.41
C ASP A 395 16.76 3.55 -10.26
N ASN A 396 16.83 4.43 -9.24
CA ASN A 396 17.99 5.29 -9.01
C ASN A 396 19.25 4.52 -8.57
N CYS A 397 19.13 3.36 -7.92
CA CYS A 397 20.27 2.52 -7.58
C CYS A 397 20.78 1.70 -8.78
N LEU A 398 19.84 1.16 -9.57
CA LEU A 398 20.14 0.30 -10.72
C LEU A 398 20.62 1.10 -11.94
N THR A 399 20.06 2.30 -12.12
CA THR A 399 20.41 3.22 -13.21
C THR A 399 20.47 4.64 -12.63
N PRO A 400 21.59 5.00 -11.98
CA PRO A 400 21.72 6.32 -11.36
C PRO A 400 21.46 7.44 -12.36
N PRO A 401 20.57 8.39 -12.04
CA PRO A 401 20.28 9.49 -12.93
C PRO A 401 21.51 10.41 -13.06
N ALA A 402 21.83 10.82 -14.28
CA ALA A 402 22.85 11.83 -14.52
C ALA A 402 22.35 13.20 -14.05
N ALA A 403 23.16 13.88 -13.25
CA ALA A 403 22.95 15.28 -12.89
C ALA A 403 23.56 16.19 -13.94
N TRP A 404 22.96 17.37 -14.13
CA TRP A 404 23.51 18.43 -14.98
C TRP A 404 23.23 19.80 -14.38
N ASP A 405 24.12 20.76 -14.70
CA ASP A 405 23.88 22.16 -14.34
C ASP A 405 22.73 22.70 -15.22
N ALA A 406 21.58 22.89 -14.59
CA ALA A 406 20.39 23.44 -15.22
C ALA A 406 20.15 24.92 -14.83
N THR A 407 21.13 25.61 -14.29
CA THR A 407 20.99 27.00 -13.82
C THR A 407 20.48 27.91 -14.94
N ILE A 408 21.10 27.88 -16.11
CA ILE A 408 20.67 28.70 -17.26
C ILE A 408 19.27 28.27 -17.77
N PRO A 409 18.96 26.98 -17.99
CA PRO A 409 17.60 26.56 -18.30
C PRO A 409 16.56 26.97 -17.26
N ALA A 410 16.89 26.88 -15.99
CA ALA A 410 16.00 27.34 -14.90
C ALA A 410 15.73 28.85 -15.01
N GLN A 411 16.78 29.67 -15.20
CA GLN A 411 16.64 31.11 -15.40
C GLN A 411 15.79 31.45 -16.64
N LYS A 412 16.03 30.77 -17.78
CA LYS A 412 15.20 30.91 -18.98
C LYS A 412 13.73 30.61 -18.71
N ALA A 413 13.43 29.48 -18.02
CA ALA A 413 12.07 29.07 -17.67
C ALA A 413 11.39 30.07 -16.73
N LEU A 414 12.05 30.44 -15.62
CA LEU A 414 11.54 31.40 -14.65
C LEU A 414 11.30 32.78 -15.27
N SER A 415 12.23 33.26 -16.11
CA SER A 415 12.08 34.52 -16.84
C SER A 415 10.91 34.46 -17.83
N CYS A 416 10.70 33.34 -18.49
CA CYS A 416 9.57 33.14 -19.40
C CYS A 416 8.24 33.20 -18.64
N VAL A 417 8.12 32.53 -17.48
CA VAL A 417 6.93 32.58 -16.60
C VAL A 417 6.65 34.03 -16.21
N TYR A 418 7.67 34.76 -15.72
CA TYR A 418 7.50 36.16 -15.31
C TYR A 418 7.01 37.05 -16.45
N ARG A 419 7.70 37.01 -17.61
CA ARG A 419 7.41 37.89 -18.74
C ARG A 419 6.13 37.58 -19.46
N SER A 420 5.62 36.34 -19.38
CA SER A 420 4.32 35.96 -19.92
C SER A 420 3.14 36.28 -18.96
N GLY A 421 3.41 36.93 -17.80
CA GLY A 421 2.37 37.37 -16.85
C GLY A 421 1.92 36.32 -15.86
N GLN A 422 2.69 35.25 -15.66
CA GLN A 422 2.48 34.23 -14.60
C GLN A 422 1.08 33.57 -14.59
N ARG A 423 0.52 33.32 -15.77
CA ARG A 423 -0.83 32.76 -15.94
C ARG A 423 -0.93 31.64 -16.97
N PHE A 424 0.18 31.27 -17.59
CA PHE A 424 0.20 30.27 -18.65
C PHE A 424 0.73 28.93 -18.16
N GLY A 425 0.14 27.86 -18.68
CA GLY A 425 0.57 26.49 -18.42
C GLY A 425 1.84 26.12 -19.20
N VAL A 426 2.49 25.05 -18.78
CA VAL A 426 3.79 24.57 -19.28
C VAL A 426 3.85 24.42 -20.79
N GLY A 427 2.79 23.90 -21.43
CA GLY A 427 2.78 23.74 -22.90
C GLY A 427 3.02 25.06 -23.63
N HIS A 428 2.29 26.11 -23.24
CA HIS A 428 2.44 27.44 -23.84
C HIS A 428 3.82 28.06 -23.55
N LEU A 429 4.34 27.92 -22.35
CA LEU A 429 5.66 28.42 -21.97
C LEU A 429 6.78 27.73 -22.77
N ILE A 430 6.65 26.44 -23.04
CA ILE A 430 7.57 25.69 -23.91
C ILE A 430 7.49 26.20 -25.33
N ASP A 431 6.28 26.47 -25.84
CA ASP A 431 6.09 27.03 -27.18
C ASP A 431 6.79 28.38 -27.32
N VAL A 432 6.67 29.26 -26.32
CA VAL A 432 7.38 30.55 -26.30
C VAL A 432 8.90 30.35 -26.25
N LEU A 433 9.42 29.53 -25.34
CA LEU A 433 10.86 29.26 -25.21
C LEU A 433 11.45 28.68 -26.49
N ARG A 434 10.73 27.81 -27.18
CA ARG A 434 11.19 27.15 -28.41
C ARG A 434 10.94 27.98 -29.67
N GLY A 435 10.23 29.10 -29.56
CA GLY A 435 9.93 29.97 -30.67
C GLY A 435 8.90 29.35 -31.63
N SER A 436 7.82 28.78 -31.08
CA SER A 436 6.70 28.24 -31.86
C SER A 436 5.91 29.38 -32.49
N GLU A 437 5.58 29.21 -33.75
CA GLU A 437 4.77 30.17 -34.55
C GLU A 437 3.26 29.94 -34.43
N ASN A 438 2.79 29.21 -33.42
CA ASN A 438 1.38 28.93 -33.28
C ASN A 438 0.54 30.20 -33.02
N GLU A 439 -0.71 30.16 -33.37
CA GLU A 439 -1.63 31.31 -33.27
C GLU A 439 -1.77 31.81 -31.82
N LYS A 440 -1.75 30.93 -30.83
CA LYS A 440 -1.90 31.30 -29.45
C LYS A 440 -0.73 32.15 -28.93
N VAL A 441 0.51 31.85 -29.35
CA VAL A 441 1.70 32.65 -29.01
C VAL A 441 1.60 34.04 -29.65
N LYS A 442 1.19 34.12 -30.90
CA LYS A 442 1.02 35.39 -31.65
C LYS A 442 -0.14 36.24 -31.09
N GLN A 443 -1.30 35.65 -30.81
CA GLN A 443 -2.47 36.36 -30.25
C GLN A 443 -2.17 36.97 -28.85
N GLN A 444 -1.32 36.31 -28.05
CA GLN A 444 -0.90 36.84 -26.75
C GLN A 444 0.27 37.81 -26.86
N GLY A 445 0.83 38.02 -28.04
CA GLY A 445 1.99 38.90 -28.27
C GLY A 445 3.30 38.34 -27.69
N HIS A 446 3.34 37.05 -27.38
CA HIS A 446 4.49 36.40 -26.75
C HIS A 446 5.63 36.09 -27.74
N ASP A 447 5.41 36.18 -29.01
CA ASP A 447 6.42 36.19 -30.06
C ASP A 447 7.36 37.44 -30.00
N LYS A 448 6.94 38.49 -29.28
CA LYS A 448 7.69 39.72 -29.07
C LYS A 448 8.44 39.77 -27.73
N LEU A 449 8.27 38.80 -26.87
CA LEU A 449 8.96 38.74 -25.60
C LEU A 449 10.46 38.45 -25.78
N SER A 450 11.32 39.05 -24.94
CA SER A 450 12.75 38.75 -24.94
C SER A 450 13.08 37.28 -24.59
N THR A 451 12.09 36.54 -24.10
CA THR A 451 12.17 35.10 -23.82
C THR A 451 11.67 34.22 -24.96
N TYR A 452 11.22 34.82 -26.07
CA TYR A 452 10.82 34.05 -27.26
C TYR A 452 12.04 33.44 -27.93
N ALA A 453 11.95 32.14 -28.19
CA ALA A 453 12.99 31.38 -28.90
C ALA A 453 14.37 31.23 -28.21
N ILE A 454 14.53 31.69 -26.97
CA ILE A 454 15.83 31.58 -26.24
C ILE A 454 16.13 30.14 -25.75
N GLY A 455 15.17 29.25 -25.84
CA GLY A 455 15.23 27.87 -25.38
C GLY A 455 15.20 26.83 -26.51
N ARG A 456 15.59 27.20 -27.73
CA ARG A 456 15.63 26.27 -28.89
C ARG A 456 16.69 25.18 -28.76
N ASP A 457 17.67 25.40 -27.90
CA ASP A 457 18.77 24.48 -27.56
C ASP A 457 18.30 23.21 -26.85
N LEU A 458 17.09 23.20 -26.25
CA LEU A 458 16.50 22.04 -25.60
C LEU A 458 15.21 21.61 -26.32
N ASP A 459 14.96 20.31 -26.31
CA ASP A 459 13.71 19.76 -26.85
C ASP A 459 12.53 19.96 -25.88
N ALA A 460 11.32 19.75 -26.35
CA ALA A 460 10.11 19.94 -25.56
C ALA A 460 10.02 18.98 -24.35
N ARG A 461 10.60 17.78 -24.45
CA ARG A 461 10.63 16.80 -23.36
C ARG A 461 11.54 17.27 -22.23
N THR A 462 12.73 17.75 -22.58
CA THR A 462 13.69 18.31 -21.61
C THR A 462 13.09 19.54 -20.91
N TRP A 463 12.42 20.44 -21.65
CA TRP A 463 11.73 21.58 -21.04
C TRP A 463 10.60 21.16 -20.09
N ARG A 464 9.82 20.13 -20.43
CA ARG A 464 8.82 19.59 -19.49
C ARG A 464 9.48 19.10 -18.20
N SER A 465 10.63 18.44 -18.30
CA SER A 465 11.42 18.00 -17.15
C SER A 465 11.90 19.17 -16.30
N VAL A 466 12.44 20.22 -16.92
CA VAL A 466 12.87 21.45 -16.23
C VAL A 466 11.71 22.07 -15.45
N PHE A 467 10.58 22.32 -16.09
CA PHE A 467 9.40 22.89 -15.40
C PHE A 467 8.90 22.00 -14.25
N ARG A 468 8.84 20.69 -14.43
CA ARG A 468 8.43 19.75 -13.39
C ARG A 468 9.37 19.80 -12.19
N GLN A 469 10.68 19.80 -12.43
CA GLN A 469 11.67 19.88 -11.36
C GLN A 469 11.68 21.25 -10.66
N LEU A 470 11.40 22.35 -11.37
CA LEU A 470 11.21 23.68 -10.76
C LEU A 470 9.99 23.72 -9.83
N VAL A 471 8.89 23.06 -10.20
CA VAL A 471 7.71 22.91 -9.33
C VAL A 471 8.04 22.05 -8.11
N ALA A 472 8.70 20.92 -8.30
CA ALA A 472 9.12 20.05 -7.18
C ALA A 472 10.12 20.71 -6.23
N ALA A 473 10.95 21.61 -6.73
CA ALA A 473 11.88 22.42 -5.93
C ALA A 473 11.24 23.68 -5.31
N SER A 474 9.90 23.82 -5.41
CA SER A 474 9.15 24.99 -4.93
C SER A 474 9.66 26.33 -5.47
N LEU A 475 10.27 26.32 -6.67
CA LEU A 475 10.66 27.53 -7.40
C LEU A 475 9.52 28.05 -8.29
N LEU A 476 8.60 27.20 -8.65
CA LEU A 476 7.35 27.52 -9.32
C LEU A 476 6.19 26.93 -8.55
N GLU A 477 5.10 27.64 -8.49
CA GLU A 477 3.83 27.13 -8.00
C GLU A 477 2.81 27.04 -9.12
N VAL A 478 1.86 26.13 -8.99
CA VAL A 478 0.75 25.99 -9.93
C VAL A 478 -0.40 26.86 -9.44
N ASP A 479 -0.88 27.76 -10.30
CA ASP A 479 -2.08 28.54 -10.04
C ASP A 479 -3.33 27.64 -10.07
N SER A 480 -3.87 27.39 -8.89
CA SER A 480 -5.04 26.53 -8.69
C SER A 480 -6.37 27.21 -9.02
N GLU A 481 -6.43 28.55 -8.95
CA GLU A 481 -7.63 29.34 -9.30
C GLU A 481 -7.73 29.54 -10.81
N GLY A 482 -6.60 29.50 -11.53
CA GLY A 482 -6.52 29.58 -12.96
C GLY A 482 -6.52 28.20 -13.64
N HIS A 483 -6.30 28.18 -14.95
CA HIS A 483 -6.27 26.95 -15.76
C HIS A 483 -4.92 26.19 -15.69
N GLY A 484 -4.28 26.15 -14.50
CA GLY A 484 -2.99 25.51 -14.31
C GLY A 484 -1.80 26.35 -14.79
N GLY A 485 -1.92 27.67 -14.73
CA GLY A 485 -0.81 28.60 -14.96
C GLY A 485 0.31 28.41 -13.93
N LEU A 486 1.53 28.82 -14.28
CA LEU A 486 2.67 28.79 -13.38
C LEU A 486 2.98 30.19 -12.86
N ARG A 487 3.26 30.28 -11.54
CA ARG A 487 3.69 31.50 -10.85
C ARG A 487 5.07 31.29 -10.22
N LEU A 488 5.83 32.37 -10.10
CA LEU A 488 7.07 32.38 -9.36
C LEU A 488 6.82 32.36 -7.85
N THR A 489 7.68 31.68 -7.12
CA THR A 489 7.76 31.80 -5.66
C THR A 489 8.87 32.79 -5.28
N ASP A 490 8.92 33.20 -4.01
CA ASP A 490 10.01 34.06 -3.51
C ASP A 490 11.40 33.41 -3.69
N ALA A 491 11.47 32.09 -3.57
CA ALA A 491 12.72 31.32 -3.76
C ALA A 491 13.28 31.39 -5.20
N SER A 492 12.45 31.71 -6.19
CA SER A 492 12.86 31.89 -7.59
C SER A 492 13.83 33.05 -7.79
N ARG A 493 13.77 34.07 -6.93
CA ARG A 493 14.59 35.28 -7.04
C ARG A 493 16.08 35.00 -6.97
N ASP A 494 16.50 34.08 -6.10
CA ASP A 494 17.92 33.75 -5.94
C ASP A 494 18.48 33.02 -7.18
N VAL A 495 17.65 32.22 -7.85
CA VAL A 495 18.01 31.57 -9.12
C VAL A 495 18.11 32.61 -10.25
N LEU A 496 17.10 33.48 -10.36
CA LEU A 496 17.06 34.53 -11.39
C LEU A 496 18.23 35.51 -11.27
N THR A 497 18.66 35.81 -10.04
CA THR A 497 19.80 36.72 -9.78
C THR A 497 21.17 36.01 -9.83
N GLY A 498 21.21 34.70 -10.08
CA GLY A 498 22.45 33.91 -10.12
C GLY A 498 23.09 33.63 -8.76
N ARG A 499 22.38 33.92 -7.65
CA ARG A 499 22.85 33.61 -6.29
C ARG A 499 22.78 32.13 -5.96
N ARG A 500 21.87 31.40 -6.62
CA ARG A 500 21.66 29.96 -6.43
C ARG A 500 21.80 29.22 -7.74
N GLN A 501 22.70 28.24 -7.76
CA GLN A 501 22.85 27.30 -8.86
C GLN A 501 21.85 26.16 -8.72
N ILE A 502 21.39 25.63 -9.84
CA ILE A 502 20.38 24.54 -9.90
C ILE A 502 20.98 23.34 -10.62
N SER A 503 21.14 22.25 -9.89
CA SER A 503 21.43 20.94 -10.47
C SER A 503 20.12 20.17 -10.64
N MET A 504 19.89 19.63 -11.82
CA MET A 504 18.71 18.82 -12.14
C MET A 504 19.12 17.43 -12.62
N ARG A 505 18.22 16.47 -12.43
CA ARG A 505 18.41 15.15 -13.04
C ARG A 505 18.08 15.20 -14.54
N ARG A 506 18.82 14.46 -15.33
CA ARG A 506 18.39 14.13 -16.70
C ARG A 506 17.44 12.94 -16.67
N ASP A 507 16.27 13.11 -17.25
CA ASP A 507 15.37 11.98 -17.40
C ASP A 507 15.98 10.97 -18.38
N ALA A 508 15.98 9.69 -18.01
CA ALA A 508 16.47 8.65 -18.89
C ALA A 508 15.67 8.64 -20.20
N VAL A 509 16.36 8.70 -21.33
CA VAL A 509 15.76 8.44 -22.61
C VAL A 509 15.28 6.99 -22.56
N SER A 510 13.97 6.76 -22.75
CA SER A 510 13.40 5.42 -22.83
C SER A 510 14.02 4.69 -24.03
N ALA A 511 15.23 4.15 -23.84
CA ALA A 511 15.75 3.19 -24.77
C ALA A 511 14.93 1.91 -24.59
N SER A 512 14.34 1.43 -25.66
CA SER A 512 13.65 0.15 -25.74
C SER A 512 14.65 -1.00 -25.59
N THR A 513 15.25 -1.13 -24.41
CA THR A 513 16.14 -2.24 -24.06
C THR A 513 15.33 -3.37 -23.45
N GLY A 514 14.55 -4.03 -24.32
CA GLY A 514 13.81 -5.24 -23.98
C GLY A 514 14.67 -6.51 -23.82
N ARG A 515 15.99 -6.39 -23.68
CA ARG A 515 16.85 -7.58 -23.69
C ARG A 515 17.71 -7.83 -22.43
N GLU A 516 17.81 -6.89 -21.51
CA GLU A 516 18.67 -7.07 -20.32
C GLU A 516 17.91 -7.06 -18.96
N ARG A 517 16.59 -6.89 -18.96
CA ARG A 517 15.79 -6.81 -17.72
C ARG A 517 15.39 -8.17 -17.12
N SER A 518 15.69 -9.29 -17.79
CA SER A 518 15.31 -10.63 -17.31
C SER A 518 16.29 -11.26 -16.32
N ALA A 519 17.46 -10.67 -16.10
CA ALA A 519 18.57 -11.35 -15.41
C ALA A 519 18.72 -11.04 -13.91
N GLN A 520 17.90 -10.19 -13.31
CA GLN A 520 18.01 -9.89 -11.87
C GLN A 520 16.64 -9.85 -11.15
N ARG A 521 15.80 -10.84 -11.39
CA ARG A 521 14.76 -11.20 -10.42
C ARG A 521 15.44 -12.02 -9.32
N THR A 522 15.94 -11.35 -8.29
CA THR A 522 16.32 -12.02 -7.02
C THR A 522 15.07 -12.28 -6.18
N GLY A 523 14.08 -12.96 -6.76
CA GLY A 523 13.05 -13.67 -6.05
C GLY A 523 13.43 -15.16 -6.11
N LEU A 524 13.26 -15.88 -5.02
CA LEU A 524 13.40 -17.33 -4.98
C LEU A 524 12.42 -17.95 -5.98
N SER A 525 12.82 -18.06 -7.25
CA SER A 525 12.07 -18.80 -8.26
C SER A 525 12.11 -20.26 -7.87
N VAL A 526 10.97 -20.95 -7.98
CA VAL A 526 10.94 -22.42 -7.90
C VAL A 526 11.98 -22.97 -8.89
N LEU A 527 12.86 -23.85 -8.42
CA LEU A 527 13.86 -24.45 -9.28
C LEU A 527 13.17 -25.21 -10.43
N PRO A 528 13.72 -25.24 -11.64
CA PRO A 528 13.09 -25.92 -12.77
C PRO A 528 12.69 -27.37 -12.48
N GLN A 529 13.45 -28.06 -11.64
CA GLN A 529 13.20 -29.45 -11.20
C GLN A 529 11.98 -29.58 -10.28
N ASP A 530 11.60 -28.52 -9.56
CA ASP A 530 10.49 -28.51 -8.59
C ASP A 530 9.21 -27.89 -9.17
N LEU A 531 9.30 -27.37 -10.40
CA LEU A 531 8.21 -26.63 -11.03
C LEU A 531 6.97 -27.50 -11.31
N ALA A 532 7.18 -28.76 -11.71
CA ALA A 532 6.10 -29.71 -11.98
C ALA A 532 5.30 -29.98 -10.70
N LEU A 533 5.98 -30.37 -9.62
CA LEU A 533 5.38 -30.63 -8.32
C LEU A 533 4.72 -29.37 -7.74
N PHE A 534 5.36 -28.20 -7.83
CA PHE A 534 4.78 -26.94 -7.39
C PHE A 534 3.45 -26.63 -8.12
N ASN A 535 3.39 -26.86 -9.44
CA ASN A 535 2.17 -26.66 -10.21
C ASN A 535 1.06 -27.66 -9.84
N ALA A 536 1.40 -28.91 -9.58
CA ALA A 536 0.45 -29.93 -9.11
C ALA A 536 -0.12 -29.55 -7.74
N LEU A 537 0.72 -29.10 -6.80
CA LEU A 537 0.30 -28.60 -5.48
C LEU A 537 -0.59 -27.36 -5.60
N ARG A 538 -0.31 -26.43 -6.54
CA ARG A 538 -1.19 -25.29 -6.83
C ARG A 538 -2.55 -25.75 -7.37
N GLY A 539 -2.56 -26.78 -8.21
CA GLY A 539 -3.80 -27.41 -8.72
C GLY A 539 -4.66 -27.96 -7.59
N LEU A 540 -4.08 -28.75 -6.68
CA LEU A 540 -4.76 -29.25 -5.48
C LEU A 540 -5.29 -28.11 -4.61
N ARG A 541 -4.46 -27.10 -4.32
CA ARG A 541 -4.89 -25.94 -3.53
C ARG A 541 -6.10 -25.24 -4.15
N ALA A 542 -6.11 -25.05 -5.47
CA ALA A 542 -7.21 -24.41 -6.18
C ALA A 542 -8.50 -25.26 -6.12
N GLU A 543 -8.40 -26.57 -6.14
CA GLU A 543 -9.51 -27.49 -5.94
C GLU A 543 -10.09 -27.38 -4.52
N LEU A 544 -9.24 -27.50 -3.50
CA LEU A 544 -9.61 -27.35 -2.09
C LEU A 544 -10.24 -25.99 -1.79
N ALA A 545 -9.72 -24.93 -2.38
CA ALA A 545 -10.25 -23.57 -2.23
C ALA A 545 -11.66 -23.45 -2.83
N ARG A 546 -11.92 -24.08 -3.97
CA ARG A 546 -13.26 -24.15 -4.60
C ARG A 546 -14.24 -24.98 -3.77
N GLU A 547 -13.83 -26.15 -3.28
CA GLU A 547 -14.66 -27.02 -2.42
C GLU A 547 -15.14 -26.29 -1.17
N GLN A 548 -14.28 -25.45 -0.57
CA GLN A 548 -14.57 -24.73 0.67
C GLN A 548 -15.04 -23.29 0.46
N ASN A 549 -15.13 -22.86 -0.81
CA ASN A 549 -15.55 -21.51 -1.17
C ASN A 549 -14.69 -20.39 -0.54
N VAL A 550 -13.38 -20.61 -0.37
CA VAL A 550 -12.41 -19.67 0.20
C VAL A 550 -11.33 -19.28 -0.82
N PRO A 551 -10.62 -18.15 -0.61
CA PRO A 551 -9.43 -17.82 -1.41
C PRO A 551 -8.33 -18.89 -1.28
N ALA A 552 -7.60 -19.15 -2.37
CA ALA A 552 -6.56 -20.19 -2.41
C ALA A 552 -5.45 -19.98 -1.36
N PHE A 553 -5.06 -18.73 -1.10
CA PHE A 553 -4.04 -18.40 -0.10
C PHE A 553 -4.45 -18.67 1.35
N VAL A 554 -5.76 -18.75 1.63
CA VAL A 554 -6.28 -19.12 2.96
C VAL A 554 -5.99 -20.60 3.25
N ILE A 555 -6.01 -21.45 2.21
CA ILE A 555 -5.61 -22.86 2.34
C ILE A 555 -4.11 -22.95 2.58
N PHE A 556 -3.28 -22.48 1.62
CA PHE A 556 -1.82 -22.40 1.72
C PHE A 556 -1.26 -21.21 0.95
N HIS A 557 -0.25 -20.55 1.50
CA HIS A 557 0.54 -19.56 0.76
C HIS A 557 1.45 -20.24 -0.27
N ASP A 558 1.84 -19.51 -1.32
CA ASP A 558 2.77 -20.03 -2.33
C ASP A 558 4.13 -20.43 -1.72
N SER A 559 4.58 -19.69 -0.68
CA SER A 559 5.78 -20.04 0.07
C SER A 559 5.70 -21.43 0.72
N THR A 560 4.54 -21.80 1.29
CA THR A 560 4.31 -23.13 1.87
C THR A 560 4.36 -24.21 0.79
N LEU A 561 3.69 -23.99 -0.35
CA LEU A 561 3.72 -24.95 -1.47
C LEU A 561 5.11 -25.12 -2.07
N ARG A 562 5.90 -24.05 -2.10
CA ARG A 562 7.29 -24.10 -2.53
C ARG A 562 8.13 -24.93 -1.57
N ASN A 563 8.01 -24.66 -0.26
CA ASN A 563 8.73 -25.44 0.76
C ASN A 563 8.38 -26.94 0.66
N ILE A 564 7.11 -27.28 0.37
CA ILE A 564 6.72 -28.68 0.11
C ILE A 564 7.41 -29.22 -1.15
N ALA A 565 7.45 -28.45 -2.24
CA ALA A 565 8.07 -28.87 -3.49
C ALA A 565 9.59 -29.06 -3.36
N GLU A 566 10.26 -28.22 -2.58
CA GLU A 566 11.70 -28.30 -2.31
C GLU A 566 12.06 -29.44 -1.34
N GLN A 567 11.29 -29.63 -0.26
CA GLN A 567 11.57 -30.61 0.79
C GLN A 567 11.02 -32.01 0.46
N ARG A 568 10.03 -32.11 -0.44
CA ARG A 568 9.39 -33.35 -0.90
C ARG A 568 9.01 -34.30 0.23
N PRO A 569 8.20 -33.87 1.23
CA PRO A 569 7.83 -34.70 2.36
C PRO A 569 6.97 -35.90 1.91
N THR A 570 7.41 -37.12 2.20
CA THR A 570 6.74 -38.38 1.84
C THR A 570 5.88 -38.96 2.94
N SER A 571 5.91 -38.35 4.13
CA SER A 571 5.11 -38.76 5.30
C SER A 571 4.44 -37.54 5.96
N LEU A 572 3.40 -37.78 6.77
CA LEU A 572 2.75 -36.72 7.57
C LEU A 572 3.71 -36.10 8.59
N ASP A 573 4.62 -36.90 9.15
CA ASP A 573 5.61 -36.43 10.12
C ASP A 573 6.65 -35.49 9.48
N GLU A 574 7.04 -35.75 8.26
CA GLU A 574 7.89 -34.85 7.48
C GLU A 574 7.13 -33.59 7.07
N LEU A 575 5.87 -33.74 6.62
CA LEU A 575 5.03 -32.63 6.23
C LEU A 575 4.72 -31.69 7.42
N ALA A 576 4.61 -32.21 8.64
CA ALA A 576 4.41 -31.43 9.85
C ALA A 576 5.57 -30.46 10.16
N ARG A 577 6.77 -30.70 9.59
CA ARG A 577 7.96 -29.84 9.75
C ARG A 577 8.05 -28.74 8.71
N VAL A 578 7.13 -28.74 7.73
CA VAL A 578 7.10 -27.69 6.70
C VAL A 578 6.40 -26.45 7.25
N GLY A 579 7.09 -25.31 7.24
CA GLY A 579 6.55 -24.04 7.73
C GLY A 579 5.23 -23.65 7.04
N GLY A 580 4.24 -23.25 7.83
CA GLY A 580 2.90 -22.88 7.38
C GLY A 580 1.86 -24.01 7.40
N ILE A 581 2.22 -25.18 7.96
CA ILE A 581 1.34 -26.34 8.14
C ILE A 581 1.13 -26.59 9.64
N GLY A 582 0.10 -25.98 10.21
CA GLY A 582 -0.33 -26.25 11.59
C GLY A 582 -1.13 -27.54 11.70
N GLY A 583 -1.35 -28.03 12.93
CA GLY A 583 -2.00 -29.32 13.21
C GLY A 583 -3.34 -29.52 12.51
N THR A 584 -4.20 -28.51 12.48
CA THR A 584 -5.51 -28.56 11.80
C THR A 584 -5.37 -28.73 10.29
N LYS A 585 -4.42 -28.00 9.63
CA LYS A 585 -4.16 -28.13 8.20
C LYS A 585 -3.52 -29.47 7.86
N LEU A 586 -2.62 -29.96 8.72
CA LEU A 586 -1.99 -31.27 8.57
C LEU A 586 -3.02 -32.39 8.59
N SER A 587 -3.92 -32.40 9.57
CA SER A 587 -4.97 -33.43 9.66
C SER A 587 -5.97 -33.36 8.50
N ARG A 588 -6.28 -32.15 8.02
CA ARG A 588 -7.33 -31.93 7.00
C ARG A 588 -6.82 -32.16 5.58
N TYR A 589 -5.59 -31.74 5.26
CA TYR A 589 -5.04 -31.69 3.90
C TYR A 589 -3.80 -32.56 3.72
N GLY A 590 -3.13 -32.95 4.82
CA GLY A 590 -1.87 -33.68 4.79
C GLY A 590 -1.86 -34.93 3.92
N PRO A 591 -2.87 -35.83 4.04
CA PRO A 591 -2.92 -37.03 3.21
C PRO A 591 -2.88 -36.75 1.70
N ARG A 592 -3.67 -35.77 1.21
CA ARG A 592 -3.73 -35.41 -0.22
C ARG A 592 -2.42 -34.74 -0.69
N LEU A 593 -1.76 -33.94 0.17
CA LEU A 593 -0.47 -33.34 -0.14
C LEU A 593 0.65 -34.38 -0.28
N VAL A 594 0.71 -35.33 0.66
CA VAL A 594 1.71 -36.43 0.63
C VAL A 594 1.48 -37.33 -0.59
N GLU A 595 0.24 -37.58 -0.99
CA GLU A 595 -0.11 -38.34 -2.19
C GLU A 595 0.47 -37.69 -3.44
N ILE A 596 0.22 -36.38 -3.67
CA ILE A 596 0.78 -35.64 -4.81
C ILE A 596 2.32 -35.64 -4.79
N VAL A 597 2.91 -35.44 -3.62
CA VAL A 597 4.40 -35.47 -3.52
C VAL A 597 4.96 -36.83 -3.91
N ARG A 598 4.25 -37.93 -3.63
CA ARG A 598 4.69 -39.28 -4.02
C ARG A 598 4.48 -39.59 -5.51
N GLU A 599 3.46 -38.97 -6.12
CA GLU A 599 3.13 -39.18 -7.54
C GLU A 599 4.03 -38.35 -8.46
N GLU A 600 4.33 -37.12 -8.10
CA GLU A 600 5.03 -36.14 -8.94
C GLU A 600 6.46 -35.84 -8.46
N GLY A 601 6.84 -36.27 -7.28
CA GLY A 601 8.16 -36.08 -6.66
C GLY A 601 9.06 -37.24 -6.86
#